data_fce85f4727967181f5bdeba77cb5b9dc
#
_entry.id   fce85f4727967181f5bdeba77cb5b9dc
#
_cell.length_a   1.000
_cell.length_b   1.000
_cell.length_c   1.000
_cell.angle_alpha   90.00
_cell.angle_beta   90.00
_cell.angle_gamma   90.00
#
_symmetry.space_group_name_H-M   'P 1'
#
loop_
_entity.id
_entity.type
_entity.pdbx_description
1 polymer ?
#
loop_
_entity_poly.entity_id
_entity_poly.type
_entity_poly.pdbx_seq_one_letter_code
_entity_poly.pdbx_strand_id
1 'polypeptide(L)'
;MPPPLVTVAKVTEQDVNPPAEYVGHMEAVQTVDLRARIEGFLEQVKFKEGSAVHAGDLLYVIEKAPYQAKVDADTARVTQATATHTKARQYLERVRTVRSGGVSQSDIDDAVAEELRARGELEQAKANLKRSQLDLGYTMVTAPITGRIGQTAFTRGNLVNPASGPLARIVQIDPIRVVYSISENDLDAVKMALKDAAGDKKHPMLTPRIKLSEGHVLKTAGKIDFVDNTVDPGTGTIAVWALFDNPDGILLPGQYVSVLVARSQPELMTVVPQSAVLEDHDGRYVLVVNDKNQVAVRRIETGPVVGTNWSIKSGLTVNEKVIIEGVQKVRPGQLVKTALANEQKGG
;
A
#
# COMPACT_ATOMS: atom_id res chain seq x y z
N MET A 1 54.82 -21.82 -37.73
CA MET A 1 54.45 -22.13 -36.35
C MET A 1 52.95 -22.46 -36.32
N PRO A 2 52.52 -23.45 -35.60
CA PRO A 2 51.08 -23.71 -35.49
C PRO A 2 50.39 -22.49 -34.88
N PRO A 3 49.14 -22.19 -35.29
CA PRO A 3 48.40 -21.05 -34.76
C PRO A 3 48.19 -21.19 -33.25
N PRO A 4 48.47 -20.13 -32.47
CA PRO A 4 48.32 -20.19 -31.00
C PRO A 4 46.86 -20.40 -30.63
N LEU A 5 46.67 -21.16 -29.51
CA LEU A 5 45.35 -21.39 -28.93
C LEU A 5 44.98 -20.22 -28.02
N VAL A 6 43.79 -19.66 -28.23
CA VAL A 6 43.19 -18.58 -27.42
C VAL A 6 41.80 -18.96 -26.93
N THR A 7 41.45 -18.52 -25.74
CA THR A 7 40.10 -18.67 -25.21
C THR A 7 39.28 -17.45 -25.62
N VAL A 8 38.10 -17.67 -26.20
CA VAL A 8 37.22 -16.61 -26.66
C VAL A 8 35.88 -16.68 -25.95
N ALA A 9 35.27 -15.52 -25.65
CA ALA A 9 33.89 -15.39 -25.23
C ALA A 9 33.05 -14.81 -26.39
N LYS A 10 31.79 -15.23 -26.46
CA LYS A 10 30.82 -14.58 -27.34
C LYS A 10 30.33 -13.30 -26.71
N VAL A 11 30.21 -12.27 -27.52
CA VAL A 11 29.55 -11.02 -27.14
C VAL A 11 28.03 -11.29 -27.01
N THR A 12 27.48 -11.01 -25.85
CA THR A 12 26.06 -11.23 -25.53
C THR A 12 25.39 -9.90 -25.20
N GLU A 13 24.07 -9.92 -25.13
CA GLU A 13 23.30 -8.81 -24.57
C GLU A 13 22.90 -9.14 -23.13
N GLN A 14 22.96 -8.13 -22.28
CA GLN A 14 22.54 -8.21 -20.90
C GLN A 14 21.83 -6.93 -20.49
N ASP A 15 20.86 -7.03 -19.59
CA ASP A 15 20.24 -5.85 -18.98
C ASP A 15 21.27 -5.13 -18.11
N VAL A 16 21.56 -3.87 -18.45
CA VAL A 16 22.52 -3.03 -17.72
C VAL A 16 21.94 -2.36 -16.49
N ASN A 17 20.62 -2.46 -16.32
CA ASN A 17 19.89 -1.99 -15.16
C ASN A 17 19.14 -3.15 -14.48
N PRO A 18 19.86 -4.10 -13.86
CA PRO A 18 19.21 -5.21 -13.16
C PRO A 18 18.30 -4.68 -12.06
N PRO A 19 17.27 -5.46 -11.64
CA PRO A 19 16.41 -5.07 -10.55
C PRO A 19 17.19 -4.69 -9.30
N ALA A 20 16.90 -3.52 -8.74
CA ALA A 20 17.44 -3.12 -7.45
C ALA A 20 16.71 -3.90 -6.33
N GLU A 21 17.46 -4.42 -5.36
CA GLU A 21 16.91 -5.15 -4.21
C GLU A 21 16.99 -4.27 -2.96
N TYR A 22 15.84 -4.04 -2.33
CA TYR A 22 15.69 -3.26 -1.11
C TYR A 22 15.08 -4.11 -0.01
N VAL A 23 15.49 -3.89 1.23
CA VAL A 23 14.80 -4.48 2.38
C VAL A 23 13.57 -3.66 2.71
N GLY A 24 12.43 -4.30 2.79
CA GLY A 24 11.16 -3.68 3.17
C GLY A 24 10.47 -4.44 4.29
N HIS A 25 9.46 -3.82 4.87
CA HIS A 25 8.56 -4.45 5.82
C HIS A 25 7.11 -4.25 5.42
N MET A 26 6.30 -5.22 5.79
CA MET A 26 4.88 -5.22 5.49
C MET A 26 4.11 -4.38 6.49
N GLU A 27 3.18 -3.57 6.01
CA GLU A 27 2.25 -2.82 6.83
C GLU A 27 0.81 -3.06 6.38
N ALA A 28 -0.12 -3.01 7.33
CA ALA A 28 -1.53 -2.97 6.99
C ALA A 28 -1.89 -1.60 6.38
N VAL A 29 -2.75 -1.60 5.36
CA VAL A 29 -3.27 -0.34 4.81
C VAL A 29 -4.13 0.38 5.85
N GLN A 30 -4.95 -0.38 6.59
CA GLN A 30 -5.77 0.13 7.68
C GLN A 30 -5.75 -0.83 8.87
N THR A 31 -5.70 -0.26 10.07
CA THR A 31 -5.83 -0.99 11.33
C THR A 31 -6.80 -0.24 12.21
N VAL A 32 -7.79 -0.95 12.74
CA VAL A 32 -8.81 -0.37 13.63
C VAL A 32 -8.91 -1.17 14.91
N ASP A 33 -8.73 -0.48 16.02
CA ASP A 33 -9.03 -1.01 17.36
C ASP A 33 -10.51 -0.79 17.66
N LEU A 34 -11.28 -1.87 17.73
CA LEU A 34 -12.69 -1.85 18.11
C LEU A 34 -12.82 -1.53 19.60
N ARG A 35 -13.64 -0.54 19.95
CA ARG A 35 -13.89 -0.15 21.35
C ARG A 35 -15.38 -0.05 21.62
N ALA A 36 -15.79 -0.39 22.84
CA ALA A 36 -17.14 -0.12 23.32
C ALA A 36 -17.33 1.41 23.42
N ARG A 37 -18.49 1.91 22.95
CA ARG A 37 -18.88 3.33 23.09
C ARG A 37 -19.82 3.57 24.27
N ILE A 38 -20.35 2.49 24.81
CA ILE A 38 -21.28 2.47 25.94
C ILE A 38 -20.83 1.42 26.95
N GLU A 39 -21.39 1.47 28.15
CA GLU A 39 -21.16 0.50 29.22
C GLU A 39 -22.22 -0.61 29.17
N GLY A 40 -21.83 -1.85 29.46
CA GLY A 40 -22.75 -2.97 29.57
C GLY A 40 -22.03 -4.31 29.48
N PHE A 41 -22.78 -5.39 29.80
CA PHE A 41 -22.23 -6.74 29.67
C PHE A 41 -22.23 -7.22 28.23
N LEU A 42 -21.14 -7.90 27.81
CA LEU A 42 -21.09 -8.57 26.52
C LEU A 42 -22.04 -9.79 26.52
N GLU A 43 -23.11 -9.73 25.74
CA GLU A 43 -24.05 -10.82 25.57
C GLU A 43 -23.58 -11.82 24.52
N GLN A 44 -22.99 -11.35 23.44
CA GLN A 44 -22.58 -12.20 22.30
C GLN A 44 -21.29 -11.70 21.66
N VAL A 45 -20.46 -12.66 21.24
CA VAL A 45 -19.34 -12.47 20.30
C VAL A 45 -19.71 -13.26 19.04
N LYS A 46 -19.82 -12.60 17.90
CA LYS A 46 -20.40 -13.16 16.65
C LYS A 46 -19.38 -13.45 15.55
N PHE A 47 -18.14 -13.52 15.88
CA PHE A 47 -17.06 -13.86 14.94
C PHE A 47 -16.19 -14.97 15.51
N LYS A 48 -15.39 -15.57 14.64
CA LYS A 48 -14.29 -16.46 15.01
C LYS A 48 -12.98 -15.68 14.98
N GLU A 49 -12.19 -15.78 16.02
CA GLU A 49 -10.86 -15.16 16.06
C GLU A 49 -10.00 -15.57 14.86
N GLY A 50 -9.30 -14.62 14.27
CA GLY A 50 -8.49 -14.84 13.07
C GLY A 50 -9.28 -14.95 11.76
N SER A 51 -10.63 -14.87 11.77
CA SER A 51 -11.43 -14.94 10.56
C SER A 51 -11.45 -13.62 9.78
N ALA A 52 -11.80 -13.69 8.50
CA ALA A 52 -12.13 -12.51 7.70
C ALA A 52 -13.49 -11.96 8.13
N VAL A 53 -13.62 -10.64 8.16
CA VAL A 53 -14.85 -9.90 8.44
C VAL A 53 -15.02 -8.79 7.38
N HIS A 54 -16.26 -8.45 7.05
CA HIS A 54 -16.59 -7.39 6.12
C HIS A 54 -17.11 -6.16 6.87
N ALA A 55 -16.90 -4.99 6.28
CA ALA A 55 -17.46 -3.76 6.81
C ALA A 55 -18.99 -3.90 6.99
N GLY A 56 -19.50 -3.58 8.19
CA GLY A 56 -20.89 -3.75 8.57
C GLY A 56 -21.23 -5.05 9.30
N ASP A 57 -20.36 -6.07 9.28
CA ASP A 57 -20.59 -7.32 10.00
C ASP A 57 -20.76 -7.07 11.51
N LEU A 58 -21.77 -7.69 12.11
CA LEU A 58 -22.02 -7.60 13.55
C LEU A 58 -21.02 -8.49 14.30
N LEU A 59 -20.20 -7.86 15.14
CA LEU A 59 -19.11 -8.53 15.87
C LEU A 59 -19.43 -8.78 17.34
N TYR A 60 -19.97 -7.77 18.02
CA TYR A 60 -20.35 -7.89 19.43
C TYR A 60 -21.74 -7.36 19.67
N VAL A 61 -22.40 -7.94 20.66
CA VAL A 61 -23.66 -7.45 21.20
C VAL A 61 -23.43 -7.16 22.68
N ILE A 62 -23.60 -5.90 23.06
CA ILE A 62 -23.64 -5.44 24.45
C ILE A 62 -25.09 -5.47 24.91
N GLU A 63 -25.34 -5.66 26.19
CA GLU A 63 -26.68 -5.74 26.81
C GLU A 63 -27.59 -4.61 26.30
N LYS A 64 -28.69 -5.01 25.60
CA LYS A 64 -29.61 -4.06 24.97
C LYS A 64 -30.73 -3.58 25.89
N ALA A 65 -31.13 -4.41 26.84
CA ALA A 65 -32.35 -4.20 27.61
C ALA A 65 -32.42 -2.81 28.30
N PRO A 66 -31.38 -2.32 29.00
CA PRO A 66 -31.40 -0.99 29.63
C PRO A 66 -31.55 0.15 28.62
N TYR A 67 -30.90 0.04 27.48
CA TYR A 67 -30.92 1.04 26.41
C TYR A 67 -32.26 1.06 25.67
N GLN A 68 -32.88 -0.12 25.45
CA GLN A 68 -34.22 -0.22 24.88
C GLN A 68 -35.27 0.42 25.79
N ALA A 69 -35.23 0.11 27.10
CA ALA A 69 -36.14 0.71 28.08
C ALA A 69 -36.03 2.25 28.08
N LYS A 70 -34.82 2.80 27.90
CA LYS A 70 -34.60 4.24 27.80
C LYS A 70 -35.21 4.83 26.54
N VAL A 71 -35.06 4.18 25.39
CA VAL A 71 -35.68 4.60 24.10
C VAL A 71 -37.22 4.61 24.28
N ASP A 72 -37.79 3.58 24.91
CA ASP A 72 -39.24 3.49 25.11
C ASP A 72 -39.76 4.63 26.02
N ALA A 73 -39.03 4.95 27.11
CA ALA A 73 -39.35 6.06 28.00
C ALA A 73 -39.25 7.43 27.27
N ASP A 74 -38.19 7.65 26.47
CA ASP A 74 -38.03 8.92 25.74
C ASP A 74 -39.06 9.01 24.60
N THR A 75 -39.47 7.90 23.98
CA THR A 75 -40.59 7.86 23.02
C THR A 75 -41.91 8.30 23.65
N ALA A 76 -42.20 7.83 24.86
CA ALA A 76 -43.38 8.25 25.62
C ALA A 76 -43.35 9.75 25.93
N ARG A 77 -42.16 10.32 26.26
CA ARG A 77 -41.99 11.76 26.49
C ARG A 77 -42.24 12.59 25.23
N VAL A 78 -41.76 12.13 24.05
CA VAL A 78 -42.05 12.78 22.77
C VAL A 78 -43.55 12.79 22.50
N THR A 79 -44.24 11.68 22.76
CA THR A 79 -45.70 11.59 22.62
C THR A 79 -46.42 12.60 23.50
N GLN A 80 -46.02 12.70 24.78
CA GLN A 80 -46.58 13.67 25.73
C GLN A 80 -46.33 15.12 25.27
N ALA A 81 -45.07 15.46 24.91
CA ALA A 81 -44.74 16.83 24.46
C ALA A 81 -45.45 17.18 23.15
N THR A 82 -45.66 16.22 22.25
CA THR A 82 -46.42 16.41 21.00
C THR A 82 -47.89 16.78 21.30
N ALA A 83 -48.51 16.09 22.25
CA ALA A 83 -49.87 16.38 22.66
C ALA A 83 -50.00 17.79 23.28
N THR A 84 -49.02 18.17 24.14
CA THR A 84 -48.99 19.52 24.75
C THR A 84 -48.81 20.60 23.69
N HIS A 85 -47.84 20.43 22.77
CA HIS A 85 -47.62 21.39 21.66
C HIS A 85 -48.86 21.50 20.73
N THR A 86 -49.46 20.35 20.41
CA THR A 86 -50.68 20.34 19.59
C THR A 86 -51.82 21.14 20.25
N LYS A 87 -52.02 20.96 21.57
CA LYS A 87 -52.98 21.71 22.35
C LYS A 87 -52.70 23.22 22.33
N ALA A 88 -51.44 23.61 22.60
CA ALA A 88 -51.02 25.01 22.60
C ALA A 88 -51.21 25.68 21.23
N ARG A 89 -50.84 24.99 20.17
CA ARG A 89 -51.01 25.46 18.77
C ARG A 89 -52.48 25.65 18.42
N GLN A 90 -53.33 24.66 18.74
CA GLN A 90 -54.79 24.79 18.50
C GLN A 90 -55.42 25.92 19.31
N TYR A 91 -54.92 26.14 20.55
CA TYR A 91 -55.36 27.26 21.34
C TYR A 91 -54.97 28.59 20.70
N LEU A 92 -53.74 28.77 20.30
CA LEU A 92 -53.25 29.98 19.58
C LEU A 92 -54.04 30.24 18.29
N GLU A 93 -54.29 29.18 17.49
CA GLU A 93 -55.14 29.32 16.26
C GLU A 93 -56.54 29.80 16.59
N ARG A 94 -57.21 29.28 17.65
CA ARG A 94 -58.53 29.73 18.08
C ARG A 94 -58.52 31.21 18.50
N VAL A 95 -57.51 31.59 19.33
CA VAL A 95 -57.40 32.98 19.82
C VAL A 95 -57.21 33.94 18.68
N ARG A 96 -56.41 33.58 17.65
CA ARG A 96 -56.17 34.39 16.45
C ARG A 96 -57.38 34.53 15.53
N THR A 97 -58.30 33.57 15.53
CA THR A 97 -59.48 33.57 14.66
C THR A 97 -60.71 34.28 15.27
N VAL A 98 -60.67 34.66 16.56
CA VAL A 98 -61.71 35.44 17.20
C VAL A 98 -61.77 36.86 16.58
N ARG A 99 -63.02 37.35 16.24
CA ARG A 99 -63.22 38.69 15.63
C ARG A 99 -62.63 39.78 16.53
N SER A 100 -62.12 40.86 15.87
CA SER A 100 -61.57 42.04 16.51
C SER A 100 -62.44 42.54 17.64
N GLY A 101 -61.89 42.63 18.87
CA GLY A 101 -62.59 43.08 20.11
C GLY A 101 -63.01 42.00 21.07
N GLY A 102 -62.88 40.70 20.74
CA GLY A 102 -63.21 39.59 21.62
C GLY A 102 -62.07 39.01 22.45
N VAL A 103 -60.80 39.38 22.14
CA VAL A 103 -59.57 38.91 22.81
C VAL A 103 -58.63 40.08 22.96
N SER A 104 -57.92 40.21 24.08
CA SER A 104 -56.90 41.25 24.29
C SER A 104 -55.61 40.89 23.57
N GLN A 105 -54.75 41.89 23.27
CA GLN A 105 -53.41 41.67 22.70
C GLN A 105 -52.55 40.83 23.64
N SER A 106 -52.68 41.03 24.95
CA SER A 106 -52.00 40.24 25.97
C SER A 106 -52.35 38.75 25.90
N ASP A 107 -53.60 38.40 25.65
CA ASP A 107 -54.03 36.97 25.54
C ASP A 107 -53.41 36.32 24.28
N ILE A 108 -53.26 37.10 23.21
CA ILE A 108 -52.59 36.63 21.98
C ILE A 108 -51.10 36.38 22.27
N ASP A 109 -50.43 37.33 22.93
CA ASP A 109 -48.99 37.25 23.25
C ASP A 109 -48.73 36.09 24.21
N ASP A 110 -49.60 35.86 25.18
CA ASP A 110 -49.53 34.68 26.11
C ASP A 110 -49.73 33.37 25.37
N ALA A 111 -50.66 33.30 24.42
CA ALA A 111 -50.87 32.11 23.60
C ALA A 111 -49.70 31.81 22.68
N VAL A 112 -49.04 32.86 22.12
CA VAL A 112 -47.80 32.72 21.33
C VAL A 112 -46.65 32.20 22.21
N ALA A 113 -46.48 32.80 23.40
CA ALA A 113 -45.44 32.39 24.33
C ALA A 113 -45.59 30.89 24.78
N GLU A 114 -46.86 30.50 25.03
CA GLU A 114 -47.17 29.10 25.43
C GLU A 114 -46.92 28.11 24.27
N GLU A 115 -47.27 28.49 23.01
CA GLU A 115 -46.95 27.65 21.84
C GLU A 115 -45.45 27.50 21.66
N LEU A 116 -44.70 28.60 21.75
CA LEU A 116 -43.23 28.57 21.64
C LEU A 116 -42.58 27.73 22.73
N ARG A 117 -43.09 27.82 23.99
CA ARG A 117 -42.63 27.00 25.09
C ARG A 117 -42.88 25.50 24.85
N ALA A 118 -44.11 25.14 24.49
CA ALA A 118 -44.50 23.76 24.22
C ALA A 118 -43.72 23.18 22.99
N ARG A 119 -43.45 24.01 22.00
CA ARG A 119 -42.57 23.63 20.87
C ARG A 119 -41.14 23.34 21.31
N GLY A 120 -40.56 24.22 22.16
CA GLY A 120 -39.23 24.00 22.76
C GLY A 120 -39.13 22.71 23.52
N GLU A 121 -40.17 22.39 24.36
CA GLU A 121 -40.27 21.14 25.10
C GLU A 121 -40.33 19.90 24.17
N LEU A 122 -41.07 20.00 23.06
CA LEU A 122 -41.16 18.94 22.06
C LEU A 122 -39.79 18.70 21.37
N GLU A 123 -39.12 19.76 20.97
CA GLU A 123 -37.77 19.61 20.35
C GLU A 123 -36.73 19.04 21.32
N GLN A 124 -36.80 19.43 22.62
CA GLN A 124 -35.98 18.84 23.67
C GLN A 124 -36.25 17.35 23.84
N ALA A 125 -37.51 16.93 23.86
CA ALA A 125 -37.90 15.52 23.97
C ALA A 125 -37.42 14.69 22.78
N LYS A 126 -37.55 15.25 21.54
CA LYS A 126 -37.03 14.60 20.32
C LYS A 126 -35.48 14.45 20.35
N ALA A 127 -34.77 15.48 20.83
CA ALA A 127 -33.32 15.42 20.96
C ALA A 127 -32.88 14.32 21.94
N ASN A 128 -33.58 14.19 23.07
CA ASN A 128 -33.33 13.11 24.06
C ASN A 128 -33.60 11.71 23.45
N LEU A 129 -34.71 11.54 22.73
CA LEU A 129 -35.02 10.29 22.02
C LEU A 129 -33.94 9.94 21.00
N LYS A 130 -33.47 10.90 20.23
CA LYS A 130 -32.38 10.67 19.27
C LYS A 130 -31.11 10.20 19.97
N ARG A 131 -30.77 10.76 21.12
CA ARG A 131 -29.62 10.35 21.92
C ARG A 131 -29.76 8.90 22.41
N SER A 132 -30.90 8.55 23.00
CA SER A 132 -31.15 7.18 23.48
C SER A 132 -31.15 6.17 22.34
N GLN A 133 -31.62 6.51 21.14
CA GLN A 133 -31.55 5.66 19.95
C GLN A 133 -30.10 5.45 19.47
N LEU A 134 -29.24 6.46 19.53
CA LEU A 134 -27.83 6.33 19.24
C LEU A 134 -27.13 5.40 20.25
N ASP A 135 -27.43 5.59 21.55
CA ASP A 135 -26.88 4.74 22.61
C ASP A 135 -27.31 3.27 22.41
N LEU A 136 -28.57 3.02 22.05
CA LEU A 136 -29.07 1.68 21.70
C LEU A 136 -28.34 1.15 20.44
N GLY A 137 -28.08 1.98 19.44
CA GLY A 137 -27.30 1.60 18.27
C GLY A 137 -25.90 1.13 18.61
N TYR A 138 -25.26 1.76 19.60
CA TYR A 138 -23.91 1.38 20.06
C TYR A 138 -23.85 0.06 20.83
N THR A 139 -24.98 -0.53 21.19
CA THR A 139 -25.02 -1.91 21.73
C THR A 139 -24.61 -2.94 20.69
N MET A 140 -24.71 -2.62 19.42
CA MET A 140 -24.32 -3.47 18.30
C MET A 140 -23.00 -2.95 17.74
N VAL A 141 -21.90 -3.61 18.08
CA VAL A 141 -20.56 -3.25 17.57
C VAL A 141 -20.34 -3.96 16.25
N THR A 142 -20.22 -3.18 15.17
CA THR A 142 -20.00 -3.68 13.82
C THR A 142 -18.57 -3.38 13.34
N ALA A 143 -18.11 -4.14 12.35
CA ALA A 143 -16.83 -3.93 11.70
C ALA A 143 -16.83 -2.62 10.89
N PRO A 144 -15.93 -1.66 11.16
CA PRO A 144 -15.84 -0.42 10.39
C PRO A 144 -15.12 -0.59 9.05
N ILE A 145 -14.28 -1.62 8.93
CA ILE A 145 -13.49 -1.95 7.73
C ILE A 145 -13.58 -3.45 7.44
N THR A 146 -13.34 -3.81 6.20
CA THR A 146 -13.10 -5.20 5.79
C THR A 146 -11.65 -5.58 6.12
N GLY A 147 -11.43 -6.77 6.69
CA GLY A 147 -10.11 -7.25 7.04
C GLY A 147 -10.14 -8.52 7.86
N ARG A 148 -9.03 -8.85 8.50
CA ARG A 148 -8.92 -9.98 9.43
C ARG A 148 -9.05 -9.48 10.85
N ILE A 149 -9.98 -10.07 11.61
CA ILE A 149 -10.14 -9.76 13.02
C ILE A 149 -9.17 -10.58 13.86
N GLY A 150 -8.53 -9.93 14.83
CA GLY A 150 -7.63 -10.57 15.78
C GLY A 150 -8.36 -11.30 16.90
N GLN A 151 -7.59 -11.57 17.97
CA GLN A 151 -8.10 -12.13 19.22
C GLN A 151 -9.04 -11.15 19.92
N THR A 152 -10.10 -11.66 20.57
CA THR A 152 -10.94 -10.86 21.46
C THR A 152 -10.30 -10.69 22.83
N ALA A 153 -10.30 -9.46 23.35
CA ALA A 153 -9.82 -9.18 24.71
C ALA A 153 -10.88 -9.48 25.79
N PHE A 154 -12.16 -9.50 25.39
CA PHE A 154 -13.28 -9.68 26.31
C PHE A 154 -14.22 -10.77 25.80
N THR A 155 -14.56 -11.69 26.66
CA THR A 155 -15.49 -12.80 26.38
C THR A 155 -16.90 -12.46 26.82
N ARG A 156 -17.89 -13.28 26.44
CA ARG A 156 -19.26 -13.17 26.88
C ARG A 156 -19.35 -13.12 28.42
N GLY A 157 -20.16 -12.21 28.95
CA GLY A 157 -20.36 -12.00 30.40
C GLY A 157 -19.42 -10.96 31.02
N ASN A 158 -18.41 -10.47 30.29
CA ASN A 158 -17.55 -9.37 30.76
C ASN A 158 -18.28 -8.04 30.67
N LEU A 159 -18.08 -7.18 31.67
CA LEU A 159 -18.47 -5.78 31.61
C LEU A 159 -17.49 -5.02 30.74
N VAL A 160 -17.99 -4.26 29.80
CA VAL A 160 -17.19 -3.37 28.92
C VAL A 160 -17.71 -1.95 28.97
N ASN A 161 -16.83 -0.97 28.77
CA ASN A 161 -17.14 0.45 28.74
C ASN A 161 -16.11 1.19 27.86
N PRO A 162 -16.26 2.50 27.58
CA PRO A 162 -15.32 3.24 26.76
C PRO A 162 -13.86 3.27 27.27
N ALA A 163 -13.64 3.03 28.57
CA ALA A 163 -12.32 3.00 29.20
C ALA A 163 -11.70 1.59 29.22
N SER A 164 -12.43 0.53 28.87
CA SER A 164 -11.97 -0.87 28.95
C SER A 164 -10.82 -1.21 27.97
N GLY A 165 -10.49 -0.32 27.03
CA GLY A 165 -9.53 -0.60 25.98
C GLY A 165 -10.16 -1.26 24.74
N PRO A 166 -9.35 -1.74 23.80
CA PRO A 166 -9.83 -2.41 22.60
C PRO A 166 -10.49 -3.75 22.89
N LEU A 167 -11.65 -4.01 22.28
CA LEU A 167 -12.33 -5.31 22.33
C LEU A 167 -11.65 -6.33 21.43
N ALA A 168 -11.28 -5.90 20.23
CA ALA A 168 -10.49 -6.62 19.24
C ALA A 168 -9.85 -5.62 18.26
N ARG A 169 -8.93 -6.11 17.45
CA ARG A 169 -8.31 -5.34 16.38
C ARG A 169 -8.67 -5.94 15.03
N ILE A 170 -9.06 -5.11 14.07
CA ILE A 170 -9.25 -5.50 12.68
C ILE A 170 -8.09 -4.91 11.86
N VAL A 171 -7.49 -5.74 11.03
CA VAL A 171 -6.35 -5.38 10.18
C VAL A 171 -6.72 -5.68 8.74
N GLN A 172 -6.62 -4.69 7.87
CA GLN A 172 -6.77 -4.88 6.44
C GLN A 172 -5.49 -5.51 5.90
N ILE A 173 -5.61 -6.76 5.41
CA ILE A 173 -4.48 -7.52 4.86
C ILE A 173 -4.52 -7.62 3.34
N ASP A 174 -5.63 -7.22 2.70
CA ASP A 174 -5.78 -7.18 1.24
C ASP A 174 -6.52 -5.88 0.84
N PRO A 175 -5.88 -5.02 0.01
CA PRO A 175 -4.47 -5.07 -0.32
C PRO A 175 -3.57 -4.86 0.91
N ILE A 176 -2.30 -5.29 0.82
CA ILE A 176 -1.27 -5.06 1.83
C ILE A 176 -0.24 -4.04 1.32
N ARG A 177 0.38 -3.33 2.22
CA ARG A 177 1.39 -2.32 1.91
C ARG A 177 2.78 -2.81 2.28
N VAL A 178 3.76 -2.50 1.44
CA VAL A 178 5.19 -2.68 1.74
C VAL A 178 5.84 -1.33 1.83
N VAL A 179 6.63 -1.11 2.86
CA VAL A 179 7.47 0.08 3.04
C VAL A 179 8.92 -0.34 2.85
N TYR A 180 9.63 0.32 1.97
CA TYR A 180 11.05 0.13 1.73
C TYR A 180 11.74 1.47 1.51
N SER A 181 13.02 1.55 1.84
CA SER A 181 13.81 2.78 1.73
C SER A 181 14.71 2.73 0.50
N ILE A 182 14.70 3.79 -0.28
CA ILE A 182 15.57 3.99 -1.44
C ILE A 182 16.60 5.08 -1.14
N SER A 183 17.75 5.06 -1.81
CA SER A 183 18.71 6.16 -1.76
C SER A 183 18.13 7.43 -2.38
N GLU A 184 18.52 8.60 -1.85
CA GLU A 184 18.18 9.90 -2.45
C GLU A 184 18.59 9.98 -3.94
N ASN A 185 19.66 9.29 -4.32
CA ASN A 185 20.14 9.26 -5.71
C ASN A 185 19.13 8.58 -6.67
N ASP A 186 18.29 7.70 -6.18
CA ASP A 186 17.28 6.96 -6.96
C ASP A 186 15.92 7.68 -7.01
N LEU A 187 15.80 8.80 -6.28
CA LEU A 187 14.53 9.51 -6.09
C LEU A 187 13.92 9.99 -7.41
N ASP A 188 14.74 10.50 -8.32
CA ASP A 188 14.25 11.04 -9.60
C ASP A 188 13.61 9.95 -10.46
N ALA A 189 14.18 8.75 -10.47
CA ALA A 189 13.61 7.59 -11.18
C ALA A 189 12.23 7.20 -10.59
N VAL A 190 12.10 7.22 -9.27
CA VAL A 190 10.83 6.88 -8.59
C VAL A 190 9.79 7.98 -8.77
N LYS A 191 10.17 9.27 -8.71
CA LYS A 191 9.26 10.39 -9.00
C LYS A 191 8.73 10.38 -10.44
N MET A 192 9.58 10.00 -11.41
CA MET A 192 9.15 9.80 -12.79
C MET A 192 8.13 8.65 -12.88
N ALA A 193 8.39 7.53 -12.22
CA ALA A 193 7.47 6.39 -12.18
C ALA A 193 6.10 6.73 -11.57
N LEU A 194 6.06 7.57 -10.52
CA LEU A 194 4.82 8.05 -9.94
C LEU A 194 4.02 8.94 -10.89
N LYS A 195 4.69 9.85 -11.63
CA LYS A 195 4.02 10.68 -12.63
C LYS A 195 3.43 9.85 -13.76
N ASP A 196 4.13 8.80 -14.19
CA ASP A 196 3.65 7.88 -15.22
C ASP A 196 2.47 7.03 -14.72
N ALA A 197 2.47 6.62 -13.45
CA ALA A 197 1.36 5.91 -12.82
C ALA A 197 0.09 6.77 -12.68
N ALA A 198 0.23 8.07 -12.42
CA ALA A 198 -0.86 9.04 -12.36
C ALA A 198 -1.44 9.39 -13.76
N GLY A 199 -0.66 9.19 -14.84
CA GLY A 199 -1.01 9.50 -16.22
C GLY A 199 -1.68 8.36 -17.00
N ASP A 200 -2.20 7.33 -16.35
CA ASP A 200 -2.94 6.19 -16.95
C ASP A 200 -2.15 5.40 -18.02
N LYS A 201 -0.81 5.42 -17.93
CA LYS A 201 0.01 4.56 -18.80
C LYS A 201 -0.10 3.10 -18.36
N LYS A 202 -0.43 2.21 -19.29
CA LYS A 202 -0.59 0.75 -19.05
C LYS A 202 0.66 0.04 -18.53
N HIS A 203 1.82 0.70 -18.55
CA HIS A 203 3.10 0.15 -18.11
C HIS A 203 3.83 1.16 -17.23
N PRO A 204 3.75 1.03 -15.89
CA PRO A 204 4.52 1.88 -14.98
C PRO A 204 6.01 1.65 -15.20
N MET A 205 6.81 2.74 -15.16
CA MET A 205 8.26 2.71 -15.44
C MET A 205 9.04 1.84 -14.45
N LEU A 206 8.57 1.73 -13.20
CA LEU A 206 9.12 0.88 -12.15
C LEU A 206 8.05 -0.04 -11.60
N THR A 207 8.38 -1.31 -11.46
CA THR A 207 7.47 -2.33 -10.95
C THR A 207 8.11 -3.02 -9.74
N PRO A 208 7.61 -2.77 -8.51
CA PRO A 208 8.07 -3.50 -7.34
C PRO A 208 7.52 -4.92 -7.34
N ARG A 209 8.34 -5.89 -6.96
CA ARG A 209 7.98 -7.29 -6.73
C ARG A 209 8.53 -7.74 -5.38
N ILE A 210 7.84 -8.66 -4.72
CA ILE A 210 8.26 -9.21 -3.44
C ILE A 210 9.02 -10.49 -3.65
N LYS A 211 10.19 -10.58 -3.02
CA LYS A 211 10.96 -11.79 -2.85
C LYS A 211 10.88 -12.21 -1.38
N LEU A 212 10.33 -13.36 -1.12
CA LEU A 212 10.23 -13.93 0.22
C LEU A 212 11.59 -14.44 0.70
N SER A 213 11.74 -14.63 2.00
CA SER A 213 12.99 -15.09 2.63
C SER A 213 13.54 -16.41 2.07
N GLU A 214 12.68 -17.25 1.50
CA GLU A 214 13.04 -18.50 0.83
C GLU A 214 13.58 -18.31 -0.60
N GLY A 215 13.75 -17.06 -1.04
CA GLY A 215 14.19 -16.73 -2.40
C GLY A 215 13.09 -16.77 -3.47
N HIS A 216 11.86 -17.11 -3.09
CA HIS A 216 10.72 -17.17 -4.02
C HIS A 216 10.21 -15.76 -4.34
N VAL A 217 10.19 -15.38 -5.61
CA VAL A 217 9.62 -14.11 -6.08
C VAL A 217 8.14 -14.29 -6.36
N LEU A 218 7.30 -13.50 -5.72
CA LEU A 218 5.85 -13.51 -5.97
C LEU A 218 5.55 -13.03 -7.39
N LYS A 219 4.59 -13.68 -8.04
CA LYS A 219 4.16 -13.33 -9.40
C LYS A 219 3.44 -11.99 -9.44
N THR A 220 2.79 -11.62 -8.35
CA THR A 220 2.03 -10.37 -8.22
C THR A 220 2.98 -9.19 -8.19
N ALA A 221 2.80 -8.27 -9.14
CA ALA A 221 3.52 -7.01 -9.17
C ALA A 221 2.81 -6.00 -8.28
N GLY A 222 3.58 -5.23 -7.52
CA GLY A 222 3.05 -4.14 -6.71
C GLY A 222 2.91 -2.85 -7.50
N LYS A 223 2.15 -1.92 -6.96
CA LYS A 223 2.00 -0.56 -7.45
C LYS A 223 2.58 0.40 -6.42
N ILE A 224 3.48 1.29 -6.84
CA ILE A 224 3.96 2.38 -5.96
C ILE A 224 2.76 3.28 -5.64
N ASP A 225 2.46 3.41 -4.35
CA ASP A 225 1.34 4.19 -3.80
C ASP A 225 1.76 5.64 -3.60
N PHE A 226 2.82 5.85 -2.83
CA PHE A 226 3.42 7.15 -2.63
C PHE A 226 4.90 7.04 -2.19
N VAL A 227 5.59 8.16 -2.22
CA VAL A 227 6.96 8.35 -1.74
C VAL A 227 6.92 9.43 -0.67
N ASP A 228 7.66 9.24 0.40
CA ASP A 228 7.75 10.24 1.47
C ASP A 228 8.21 11.60 0.90
N ASN A 229 7.81 12.64 1.59
CA ASN A 229 8.20 14.02 1.25
C ASN A 229 9.46 14.48 2.00
N THR A 230 10.01 13.60 2.85
CA THR A 230 11.21 13.87 3.66
C THR A 230 12.28 12.80 3.45
N VAL A 231 13.53 13.24 3.42
CA VAL A 231 14.71 12.37 3.47
C VAL A 231 15.08 12.16 4.91
N ASP A 232 15.34 10.93 5.33
CA ASP A 232 15.93 10.65 6.63
C ASP A 232 17.41 11.10 6.60
N PRO A 233 17.77 12.14 7.39
CA PRO A 233 19.13 12.70 7.37
C PRO A 233 20.17 11.75 7.96
N GLY A 234 19.77 10.75 8.75
CA GLY A 234 20.68 9.77 9.33
C GLY A 234 21.15 8.70 8.34
N THR A 235 20.28 8.35 7.38
CA THR A 235 20.54 7.30 6.40
C THR A 235 20.67 7.78 4.97
N GLY A 236 20.24 9.01 4.65
CA GLY A 236 20.19 9.56 3.29
C GLY A 236 19.18 8.81 2.41
N THR A 237 18.13 8.23 3.03
CA THR A 237 17.13 7.44 2.33
C THR A 237 15.73 8.06 2.41
N ILE A 238 14.87 7.65 1.49
CA ILE A 238 13.48 8.08 1.40
C ILE A 238 12.60 6.84 1.43
N ALA A 239 11.54 6.87 2.25
CA ALA A 239 10.59 5.77 2.32
C ALA A 239 9.66 5.78 1.09
N VAL A 240 9.42 4.60 0.56
CA VAL A 240 8.50 4.34 -0.56
C VAL A 240 7.48 3.31 -0.11
N TRP A 241 6.21 3.60 -0.38
CA TRP A 241 5.10 2.71 -0.11
C TRP A 241 4.58 2.11 -1.40
N ALA A 242 4.47 0.79 -1.44
CA ALA A 242 3.89 0.07 -2.55
C ALA A 242 2.76 -0.86 -2.07
N LEU A 243 1.66 -0.90 -2.83
CA LEU A 243 0.51 -1.75 -2.59
C LEU A 243 0.64 -3.06 -3.38
N PHE A 244 0.26 -4.15 -2.74
CA PHE A 244 0.21 -5.49 -3.32
C PHE A 244 -1.12 -6.15 -3.02
N ASP A 245 -1.72 -6.78 -4.01
CA ASP A 245 -2.88 -7.63 -3.80
C ASP A 245 -2.45 -8.89 -3.02
N ASN A 246 -3.23 -9.26 -2.02
CA ASN A 246 -2.94 -10.37 -1.11
C ASN A 246 -4.20 -11.21 -0.81
N PRO A 247 -4.92 -11.68 -1.85
CA PRO A 247 -6.20 -12.39 -1.67
C PRO A 247 -6.06 -13.66 -0.84
N ASP A 248 -4.92 -14.35 -0.96
CA ASP A 248 -4.65 -15.59 -0.22
C ASP A 248 -4.19 -15.33 1.22
N GLY A 249 -3.95 -14.08 1.62
CA GLY A 249 -3.48 -13.70 2.96
C GLY A 249 -2.12 -14.25 3.35
N ILE A 250 -1.26 -14.54 2.37
CA ILE A 250 0.10 -15.10 2.57
C ILE A 250 1.01 -14.05 3.22
N LEU A 251 0.85 -12.79 2.83
CA LEU A 251 1.62 -11.68 3.35
C LEU A 251 0.93 -11.15 4.62
N LEU A 252 1.71 -11.01 5.70
CA LEU A 252 1.21 -10.53 6.98
C LEU A 252 1.92 -9.25 7.39
N PRO A 253 1.22 -8.28 8.00
CA PRO A 253 1.84 -7.08 8.55
C PRO A 253 2.93 -7.44 9.57
N GLY A 254 4.04 -6.70 9.54
CA GLY A 254 5.21 -6.94 10.38
C GLY A 254 6.26 -7.89 9.79
N GLN A 255 5.99 -8.57 8.67
CA GLN A 255 6.99 -9.38 7.97
C GLN A 255 8.03 -8.50 7.26
N TYR A 256 9.30 -8.93 7.29
CA TYR A 256 10.35 -8.37 6.46
C TYR A 256 10.44 -9.15 5.14
N VAL A 257 10.65 -8.41 4.06
CA VAL A 257 10.74 -8.95 2.70
C VAL A 257 11.80 -8.21 1.91
N SER A 258 12.33 -8.84 0.86
CA SER A 258 13.10 -8.13 -0.15
C SER A 258 12.16 -7.61 -1.25
N VAL A 259 12.28 -6.32 -1.57
CA VAL A 259 11.56 -5.68 -2.66
C VAL A 259 12.47 -5.54 -3.85
N LEU A 260 12.16 -6.23 -4.93
CA LEU A 260 12.86 -6.13 -6.21
C LEU A 260 12.16 -5.05 -7.04
N VAL A 261 12.84 -3.95 -7.29
CA VAL A 261 12.32 -2.86 -8.13
C VAL A 261 12.98 -2.95 -9.51
N ALA A 262 12.22 -3.38 -10.50
CA ALA A 262 12.67 -3.51 -11.89
C ALA A 262 12.09 -2.41 -12.75
N ARG A 263 12.84 -1.97 -13.79
CA ARG A 263 12.29 -1.19 -14.88
C ARG A 263 11.40 -2.07 -15.75
N SER A 264 10.27 -1.54 -16.21
CA SER A 264 9.34 -2.28 -17.08
C SER A 264 9.92 -2.66 -18.43
N GLN A 265 10.93 -1.90 -18.89
CA GLN A 265 11.68 -2.21 -20.10
C GLN A 265 13.16 -2.39 -19.70
N PRO A 266 13.72 -3.61 -19.90
CA PRO A 266 15.14 -3.83 -19.69
C PRO A 266 15.94 -3.00 -20.69
N GLU A 267 17.02 -2.41 -20.25
CA GLU A 267 17.97 -1.71 -21.11
C GLU A 267 19.05 -2.71 -21.55
N LEU A 268 18.79 -3.41 -22.66
CA LEU A 268 19.72 -4.38 -23.18
C LEU A 268 20.89 -3.69 -23.84
N MET A 269 22.11 -3.97 -23.37
CA MET A 269 23.35 -3.52 -23.99
C MET A 269 24.25 -4.72 -24.25
N THR A 270 25.06 -4.57 -25.27
CA THR A 270 26.15 -5.52 -25.57
C THR A 270 27.12 -5.56 -24.39
N VAL A 271 27.47 -6.76 -23.93
CA VAL A 271 28.41 -6.93 -22.82
C VAL A 271 29.54 -7.88 -23.17
N VAL A 272 30.71 -7.63 -22.57
CA VAL A 272 31.90 -8.49 -22.66
C VAL A 272 32.53 -8.68 -21.31
N PRO A 273 33.14 -9.86 -21.01
CA PRO A 273 33.89 -10.07 -19.77
C PRO A 273 34.95 -9.01 -19.56
N GLN A 274 35.17 -8.56 -18.34
CA GLN A 274 36.18 -7.55 -17.99
C GLN A 274 37.57 -7.97 -18.47
N SER A 275 37.89 -9.26 -18.47
CA SER A 275 39.17 -9.82 -18.93
C SER A 275 39.44 -9.64 -20.41
N ALA A 276 38.40 -9.36 -21.21
CA ALA A 276 38.57 -9.10 -22.66
C ALA A 276 38.95 -7.65 -22.98
N VAL A 277 38.71 -6.71 -22.05
CA VAL A 277 38.92 -5.28 -22.27
C VAL A 277 40.35 -4.91 -21.90
N LEU A 278 41.06 -4.36 -22.87
CA LEU A 278 42.42 -3.87 -22.77
C LEU A 278 42.42 -2.36 -22.88
N GLU A 279 43.45 -1.73 -22.31
CA GLU A 279 43.59 -0.27 -22.31
C GLU A 279 45.02 0.11 -22.76
N ASP A 280 45.11 1.10 -23.61
CA ASP A 280 46.38 1.74 -24.02
C ASP A 280 46.20 3.27 -24.00
N HIS A 281 47.22 4.00 -24.49
CA HIS A 281 47.21 5.47 -24.50
C HIS A 281 46.10 6.08 -25.39
N ASP A 282 45.54 5.32 -26.35
CA ASP A 282 44.46 5.75 -27.26
C ASP A 282 43.07 5.32 -26.74
N GLY A 283 42.98 4.67 -25.57
CA GLY A 283 41.73 4.26 -24.92
C GLY A 283 41.54 2.74 -24.86
N ARG A 284 40.27 2.33 -24.67
CA ARG A 284 39.92 0.92 -24.48
C ARG A 284 39.68 0.19 -25.78
N TYR A 285 40.14 -1.07 -25.83
CA TYR A 285 40.01 -1.92 -27.01
C TYR A 285 39.82 -3.38 -26.62
N VAL A 286 39.38 -4.19 -27.57
CA VAL A 286 39.30 -5.65 -27.47
C VAL A 286 39.98 -6.30 -28.67
N LEU A 287 40.37 -7.55 -28.51
CA LEU A 287 40.82 -8.38 -29.62
C LEU A 287 39.67 -9.26 -30.08
N VAL A 288 39.18 -9.02 -31.29
CA VAL A 288 38.10 -9.82 -31.89
C VAL A 288 38.71 -10.86 -32.83
N VAL A 289 38.07 -12.02 -32.94
CA VAL A 289 38.42 -13.07 -33.90
C VAL A 289 37.34 -13.10 -35.00
N ASN A 290 37.75 -12.80 -36.22
CA ASN A 290 36.87 -12.80 -37.40
C ASN A 290 36.60 -14.23 -37.90
N ASP A 291 35.69 -14.35 -38.89
CA ASP A 291 35.31 -15.66 -39.47
C ASP A 291 36.46 -16.42 -40.14
N LYS A 292 37.56 -15.73 -40.49
CA LYS A 292 38.78 -16.31 -41.01
C LYS A 292 39.78 -16.75 -39.91
N ASN A 293 39.35 -16.74 -38.64
CA ASN A 293 40.16 -16.99 -37.45
C ASN A 293 41.38 -16.07 -37.34
N GLN A 294 41.26 -14.82 -37.82
CA GLN A 294 42.31 -13.80 -37.65
C GLN A 294 41.94 -12.83 -36.55
N VAL A 295 42.95 -12.39 -35.79
CA VAL A 295 42.82 -11.43 -34.71
C VAL A 295 42.78 -10.02 -35.28
N ALA A 296 41.80 -9.23 -34.89
CA ALA A 296 41.71 -7.81 -35.19
C ALA A 296 41.55 -7.00 -33.89
N VAL A 297 42.16 -5.81 -33.86
CA VAL A 297 41.96 -4.82 -32.79
C VAL A 297 40.69 -4.07 -33.06
N ARG A 298 39.82 -3.96 -32.08
CA ARG A 298 38.60 -3.18 -32.18
C ARG A 298 38.52 -2.18 -31.03
N ARG A 299 38.51 -0.88 -31.32
CA ARG A 299 38.28 0.17 -30.33
C ARG A 299 36.83 0.14 -29.88
N ILE A 300 36.63 0.33 -28.57
CA ILE A 300 35.32 0.28 -27.96
C ILE A 300 35.12 1.46 -27.02
N GLU A 301 33.88 1.88 -26.89
CA GLU A 301 33.42 2.74 -25.80
C GLU A 301 32.69 1.91 -24.78
N THR A 302 33.20 1.91 -23.54
CA THR A 302 32.57 1.16 -22.43
C THR A 302 31.52 2.01 -21.73
N GLY A 303 30.48 1.37 -21.27
CA GLY A 303 29.48 1.91 -20.34
C GLY A 303 29.71 1.44 -18.90
N PRO A 304 28.66 1.34 -18.07
CA PRO A 304 28.77 0.83 -16.72
C PRO A 304 29.16 -0.66 -16.69
N VAL A 305 29.75 -1.07 -15.57
CA VAL A 305 30.04 -2.48 -15.28
C VAL A 305 28.75 -3.16 -14.77
N VAL A 306 28.46 -4.35 -15.30
CA VAL A 306 27.32 -5.18 -14.88
C VAL A 306 27.83 -6.54 -14.45
N GLY A 307 27.86 -6.79 -13.14
CA GLY A 307 28.47 -8.00 -12.59
C GLY A 307 29.95 -8.10 -12.94
N THR A 308 30.34 -9.15 -13.68
CA THR A 308 31.72 -9.38 -14.16
C THR A 308 31.98 -8.87 -15.57
N ASN A 309 30.99 -8.18 -16.17
CA ASN A 309 31.06 -7.74 -17.56
C ASN A 309 31.11 -6.20 -17.68
N TRP A 310 31.80 -5.72 -18.73
CA TRP A 310 31.67 -4.32 -19.21
C TRP A 310 30.54 -4.23 -20.22
N SER A 311 29.63 -3.25 -20.04
CA SER A 311 28.73 -2.88 -21.12
C SER A 311 29.49 -2.06 -22.21
N ILE A 312 29.06 -2.22 -23.44
CA ILE A 312 29.70 -1.60 -24.62
C ILE A 312 28.68 -0.68 -25.27
N LYS A 313 29.01 0.62 -25.33
CA LYS A 313 28.19 1.62 -26.00
C LYS A 313 28.35 1.60 -27.52
N SER A 314 29.58 1.37 -27.97
CA SER A 314 29.92 1.31 -29.40
C SER A 314 31.16 0.48 -29.67
N GLY A 315 31.26 -0.08 -30.87
CA GLY A 315 32.45 -0.80 -31.36
C GLY A 315 32.30 -2.32 -31.43
N LEU A 316 31.29 -2.94 -30.88
CA LEU A 316 31.04 -4.39 -30.98
C LEU A 316 29.57 -4.71 -31.31
N THR A 317 29.37 -5.86 -31.93
CA THR A 317 28.06 -6.42 -32.24
C THR A 317 27.86 -7.78 -31.55
N VAL A 318 26.61 -8.12 -31.31
CA VAL A 318 26.24 -9.38 -30.70
C VAL A 318 26.73 -10.56 -31.50
N ASN A 319 27.16 -11.64 -30.84
CA ASN A 319 27.75 -12.86 -31.39
C ASN A 319 29.20 -12.74 -31.95
N GLU A 320 29.84 -11.58 -31.94
CA GLU A 320 31.26 -11.48 -32.17
C GLU A 320 32.05 -12.28 -31.11
N LYS A 321 33.25 -12.76 -31.47
CA LYS A 321 34.11 -13.51 -30.55
C LYS A 321 35.22 -12.59 -30.06
N VAL A 322 35.32 -12.36 -28.76
CA VAL A 322 36.38 -11.59 -28.11
C VAL A 322 37.33 -12.52 -27.36
N ILE A 323 38.63 -12.22 -27.44
CA ILE A 323 39.65 -13.01 -26.74
C ILE A 323 39.65 -12.61 -25.26
N ILE A 324 39.52 -13.58 -24.38
CA ILE A 324 39.55 -13.39 -22.92
C ILE A 324 40.83 -13.93 -22.28
N GLU A 325 41.47 -14.92 -22.92
CA GLU A 325 42.75 -15.47 -22.46
C GLU A 325 43.69 -15.72 -23.65
N GLY A 326 45.00 -15.60 -23.41
CA GLY A 326 46.01 -15.77 -24.43
C GLY A 326 46.32 -14.47 -25.23
N VAL A 327 45.84 -13.33 -24.76
CA VAL A 327 46.06 -12.01 -25.37
C VAL A 327 47.55 -11.73 -25.64
N GLN A 328 48.41 -12.12 -24.69
CA GLN A 328 49.87 -11.93 -24.79
C GLN A 328 50.55 -12.77 -25.87
N LYS A 329 49.87 -13.80 -26.39
CA LYS A 329 50.42 -14.79 -27.34
C LYS A 329 50.08 -14.42 -28.79
N VAL A 330 49.28 -13.38 -29.01
CA VAL A 330 48.73 -13.05 -30.32
C VAL A 330 49.06 -11.62 -30.74
N ARG A 331 49.12 -11.38 -32.03
CA ARG A 331 49.28 -10.05 -32.64
C ARG A 331 48.14 -9.80 -33.63
N PRO A 332 47.76 -8.53 -33.86
CA PRO A 332 46.81 -8.19 -34.91
C PRO A 332 47.19 -8.79 -36.28
N GLY A 333 46.19 -9.36 -36.96
CA GLY A 333 46.39 -10.05 -38.26
C GLY A 333 46.79 -11.52 -38.18
N GLN A 334 47.14 -12.03 -36.99
CA GLN A 334 47.61 -13.40 -36.81
C GLN A 334 46.42 -14.40 -36.80
N LEU A 335 46.65 -15.59 -37.42
CA LEU A 335 45.72 -16.71 -37.35
C LEU A 335 45.81 -17.38 -35.99
N VAL A 336 44.65 -17.72 -35.39
CA VAL A 336 44.54 -18.34 -34.10
C VAL A 336 43.62 -19.58 -34.13
N LYS A 337 43.80 -20.50 -33.18
CA LYS A 337 42.80 -21.51 -32.87
C LYS A 337 41.97 -21.02 -31.68
N THR A 338 40.64 -21.04 -31.82
CA THR A 338 39.73 -20.59 -30.76
C THR A 338 39.18 -21.75 -29.95
N ALA A 339 39.22 -21.62 -28.64
CA ALA A 339 38.44 -22.46 -27.71
C ALA A 339 37.39 -21.55 -27.08
N LEU A 340 36.10 -21.97 -27.08
CA LEU A 340 35.07 -21.24 -26.36
C LEU A 340 35.26 -21.37 -24.85
N ALA A 341 35.19 -20.26 -24.13
CA ALA A 341 35.09 -20.32 -22.68
C ALA A 341 33.82 -21.11 -22.31
N ASN A 342 33.98 -22.16 -21.53
CA ASN A 342 32.82 -22.79 -20.90
C ASN A 342 32.20 -21.74 -19.97
N GLU A 343 30.91 -21.49 -20.13
CA GLU A 343 30.13 -20.74 -19.14
C GLU A 343 30.26 -21.47 -17.80
N GLN A 344 31.16 -21.00 -16.94
CA GLN A 344 31.13 -21.39 -15.53
C GLN A 344 29.79 -20.85 -14.99
N LYS A 345 28.85 -21.76 -14.76
CA LYS A 345 27.66 -21.49 -13.96
C LYS A 345 28.10 -20.85 -12.66
N GLY A 346 27.84 -19.55 -12.50
CA GLY A 346 27.98 -18.89 -11.23
C GLY A 346 27.06 -19.59 -10.21
N GLY A 347 27.67 -20.07 -9.14
CA GLY A 347 26.98 -20.62 -7.99
C GLY A 347 26.34 -19.52 -7.15
#